data_41a6b1275ed3b7dbdce7bec8e36748ab
#
_entry.id   41a6b1275ed3b7dbdce7bec8e36748ab
#
_cell.length_a   1.000
_cell.length_b   1.000
_cell.length_c   1.000
_cell.angle_alpha   90.00
_cell.angle_beta   90.00
_cell.angle_gamma   90.00
#
_symmetry.space_group_name_H-M   'P 1'
#
loop_
_entity.id
_entity.type
_entity.pdbx_description
1 polymer ?
#
loop_
_entity_poly.entity_id
_entity_poly.type
_entity_poly.pdbx_seq_one_letter_code
_entity_poly.pdbx_strand_id
1 'polypeptide(L)'
;ISGMADEKELYEIRTYEAKFGGNKQLLKDYLTGVLGPSLKSLGVNRFMVLGELGNSDPTNLWVIIGYPNGATFLKAQNLQNEAAYKTSAAKYNALTQDQTLYNRFTSSLLLAFDGMPKMMDPIDGASLFELRTYEGYSEDAVRRKIKMFNEGEIEIFMKTGLHPVFFGEMIIGPYRPCLTYMINFKDMEEHDSNWKKFGSHPDWKVLSGLDEYANTVSNIRKVFLKPL
;
A
#
# COMPACT_ATOMS: atom_id res chain seq x y z
N ILE A 1 -19.89 13.83 25.65
CA ILE A 1 -19.24 14.37 24.43
C ILE A 1 -18.43 13.19 23.89
N SER A 2 -19.02 12.47 22.95
CA SER A 2 -18.34 11.42 22.18
C SER A 2 -17.22 12.11 21.40
N GLY A 3 -15.96 11.89 21.81
CA GLY A 3 -14.81 12.24 20.99
C GLY A 3 -15.00 11.54 19.66
N MET A 4 -15.06 12.30 18.56
CA MET A 4 -15.02 11.74 17.21
C MET A 4 -13.72 10.95 17.15
N ALA A 5 -13.84 9.61 17.02
CA ALA A 5 -12.67 8.81 16.66
C ALA A 5 -12.11 9.41 15.37
N ASP A 6 -10.81 9.64 15.31
CA ASP A 6 -10.16 10.14 14.10
C ASP A 6 -10.61 9.28 12.92
N GLU A 7 -11.13 9.91 11.89
CA GLU A 7 -11.63 9.21 10.71
C GLU A 7 -10.46 8.46 10.06
N LYS A 8 -10.59 7.14 9.95
CA LYS A 8 -9.52 6.30 9.40
C LYS A 8 -9.45 6.47 7.89
N GLU A 9 -8.23 6.56 7.38
CA GLU A 9 -7.99 6.55 5.94
C GLU A 9 -8.33 5.18 5.33
N LEU A 10 -8.62 5.21 4.03
CA LEU A 10 -8.68 4.04 3.18
C LEU A 10 -7.49 4.03 2.23
N TYR A 11 -6.95 2.85 1.97
CA TYR A 11 -5.84 2.67 1.05
C TYR A 11 -6.24 1.76 -0.09
N GLU A 12 -6.02 2.21 -1.32
CA GLU A 12 -6.16 1.38 -2.51
C GLU A 12 -4.76 1.00 -3.01
N ILE A 13 -4.55 -0.29 -3.23
CA ILE A 13 -3.32 -0.80 -3.84
C ILE A 13 -3.68 -1.30 -5.22
N ARG A 14 -3.14 -0.66 -6.26
CA ARG A 14 -3.29 -1.11 -7.65
C ARG A 14 -2.01 -1.76 -8.15
N THR A 15 -2.13 -2.88 -8.82
CA THR A 15 -1.02 -3.52 -9.54
C THR A 15 -1.35 -3.50 -11.03
N TYR A 16 -0.59 -2.73 -11.78
CA TYR A 16 -0.71 -2.65 -13.24
C TYR A 16 0.19 -3.71 -13.87
N GLU A 17 -0.42 -4.69 -14.51
CA GLU A 17 0.28 -5.73 -15.25
C GLU A 17 0.82 -5.13 -16.56
N ALA A 18 2.14 -4.94 -16.62
CA ALA A 18 2.79 -4.35 -17.78
C ALA A 18 2.65 -5.26 -19.00
N LYS A 19 2.33 -4.64 -20.14
CA LYS A 19 2.22 -5.35 -21.42
C LYS A 19 3.63 -5.60 -21.98
N PHE A 20 3.91 -6.84 -22.37
CA PHE A 20 5.16 -7.17 -23.09
C PHE A 20 5.26 -6.35 -24.37
N GLY A 21 6.38 -5.68 -24.57
CA GLY A 21 6.57 -4.74 -25.69
C GLY A 21 5.76 -3.43 -25.58
N GLY A 22 5.06 -3.22 -24.47
CA GLY A 22 4.32 -1.99 -24.19
C GLY A 22 5.22 -0.82 -23.78
N ASN A 23 4.70 0.39 -23.90
CA ASN A 23 5.42 1.59 -23.50
C ASN A 23 5.25 1.86 -21.99
N LYS A 24 6.14 1.28 -21.17
CA LYS A 24 6.11 1.43 -19.72
C LYS A 24 6.32 2.88 -19.27
N GLN A 25 7.14 3.66 -20.00
CA GLN A 25 7.33 5.07 -19.70
C GLN A 25 6.04 5.87 -19.90
N LEU A 26 5.29 5.56 -20.96
CA LEU A 26 4.01 6.23 -21.22
C LEU A 26 2.96 5.88 -20.14
N LEU A 27 2.96 4.65 -19.63
CA LEU A 27 2.14 4.27 -18.48
C LEU A 27 2.53 5.07 -17.24
N LYS A 28 3.82 5.15 -16.94
CA LYS A 28 4.33 5.96 -15.83
C LYS A 28 3.91 7.43 -15.98
N ASP A 29 4.07 8.01 -17.16
CA ASP A 29 3.68 9.40 -17.44
C ASP A 29 2.17 9.61 -17.23
N TYR A 30 1.33 8.67 -17.65
CA TYR A 30 -0.10 8.70 -17.39
C TYR A 30 -0.40 8.67 -15.89
N LEU A 31 0.18 7.73 -15.15
CA LEU A 31 -0.07 7.56 -13.73
C LEU A 31 0.37 8.79 -12.93
N THR A 32 1.56 9.33 -13.21
CA THR A 32 2.13 10.45 -12.46
C THR A 32 1.64 11.82 -12.93
N GLY A 33 1.40 11.99 -14.22
CA GLY A 33 1.06 13.28 -14.84
C GLY A 33 -0.44 13.50 -15.03
N VAL A 34 -1.25 12.46 -15.07
CA VAL A 34 -2.71 12.56 -15.33
C VAL A 34 -3.52 11.97 -14.18
N LEU A 35 -3.38 10.67 -13.92
CA LEU A 35 -4.21 9.98 -12.91
C LEU A 35 -4.01 10.57 -11.52
N GLY A 36 -2.76 10.68 -11.06
CA GLY A 36 -2.45 11.19 -9.73
C GLY A 36 -2.97 12.62 -9.49
N PRO A 37 -2.63 13.60 -10.33
CA PRO A 37 -3.16 14.96 -10.20
C PRO A 37 -4.69 15.04 -10.26
N SER A 38 -5.33 14.24 -11.13
CA SER A 38 -6.79 14.21 -11.24
C SER A 38 -7.45 13.65 -10.00
N LEU A 39 -6.91 12.58 -9.41
CA LEU A 39 -7.41 12.01 -8.15
C LEU A 39 -7.21 13.00 -6.98
N LYS A 40 -6.06 13.67 -6.93
CA LYS A 40 -5.81 14.70 -5.92
C LYS A 40 -6.80 15.86 -5.99
N SER A 41 -7.23 16.26 -7.18
CA SER A 41 -8.26 17.29 -7.34
C SER A 41 -9.63 16.88 -6.81
N LEU A 42 -9.87 15.56 -6.66
CA LEU A 42 -11.08 15.01 -6.06
C LEU A 42 -10.97 14.77 -4.55
N GLY A 43 -9.83 15.09 -3.93
CA GLY A 43 -9.62 14.98 -2.49
C GLY A 43 -8.74 13.80 -2.04
N VAL A 44 -8.18 13.03 -2.97
CA VAL A 44 -7.16 12.02 -2.65
C VAL A 44 -5.94 12.73 -2.05
N ASN A 45 -5.47 12.26 -0.90
CA ASN A 45 -4.40 12.92 -0.14
C ASN A 45 -3.02 12.26 -0.34
N ARG A 46 -2.96 11.03 -0.81
CA ARG A 46 -1.71 10.31 -1.11
C ARG A 46 -1.80 9.59 -2.44
N PHE A 47 -0.73 9.68 -3.22
CA PHE A 47 -0.61 8.98 -4.50
C PHE A 47 0.86 8.67 -4.76
N MET A 48 1.21 7.38 -4.82
CA MET A 48 2.58 6.92 -5.04
C MET A 48 2.60 5.94 -6.20
N VAL A 49 3.57 6.08 -7.10
CA VAL A 49 3.83 5.11 -8.18
C VAL A 49 5.18 4.46 -7.92
N LEU A 50 5.20 3.13 -7.85
CA LEU A 50 6.35 2.32 -7.50
C LEU A 50 6.57 1.24 -8.56
N GLY A 51 7.82 0.86 -8.79
CA GLY A 51 8.19 -0.27 -9.65
C GLY A 51 8.63 -1.48 -8.82
N GLU A 52 8.37 -2.67 -9.31
CA GLU A 52 8.91 -3.89 -8.70
C GLU A 52 10.42 -3.95 -8.82
N LEU A 53 11.09 -4.37 -7.72
CA LEU A 53 12.47 -4.85 -7.76
C LEU A 53 12.45 -6.32 -8.16
N GLY A 54 13.08 -6.64 -9.30
CA GLY A 54 13.14 -8.00 -9.79
C GLY A 54 13.74 -8.09 -11.18
N ASN A 55 13.97 -9.31 -11.63
CA ASN A 55 14.59 -9.61 -12.92
C ASN A 55 13.56 -9.97 -14.01
N SER A 56 12.26 -9.95 -13.70
CA SER A 56 11.23 -10.16 -14.69
C SER A 56 11.06 -8.92 -15.58
N ASP A 57 10.93 -9.13 -16.87
CA ASP A 57 10.64 -8.07 -17.85
C ASP A 57 9.42 -8.49 -18.68
N PRO A 58 8.37 -7.68 -18.71
CA PRO A 58 8.21 -6.41 -17.97
C PRO A 58 7.86 -6.63 -16.48
N THR A 59 8.37 -5.75 -15.61
CA THR A 59 7.95 -5.68 -14.21
C THR A 59 6.68 -4.85 -14.05
N ASN A 60 5.83 -5.22 -13.09
CA ASN A 60 4.59 -4.50 -12.82
C ASN A 60 4.84 -3.11 -12.20
N LEU A 61 3.91 -2.20 -12.42
CA LEU A 61 3.83 -0.93 -11.70
C LEU A 61 2.78 -1.03 -10.60
N TRP A 62 3.13 -0.51 -9.44
CA TRP A 62 2.26 -0.47 -8.27
C TRP A 62 1.87 0.96 -7.96
N VAL A 63 0.61 1.18 -7.62
CA VAL A 63 0.09 2.49 -7.23
C VAL A 63 -0.56 2.36 -5.87
N ILE A 64 -0.10 3.20 -4.94
CA ILE A 64 -0.68 3.32 -3.60
C ILE A 64 -1.46 4.62 -3.54
N ILE A 65 -2.75 4.53 -3.23
CA ILE A 65 -3.66 5.67 -3.17
C ILE A 65 -4.23 5.77 -1.76
N GLY A 66 -4.07 6.92 -1.12
CA GLY A 66 -4.67 7.21 0.17
C GLY A 66 -5.89 8.11 0.02
N TYR A 67 -7.00 7.68 0.59
CA TYR A 67 -8.26 8.43 0.66
C TYR A 67 -8.50 8.85 2.10
N PRO A 68 -8.85 10.12 2.36
CA PRO A 68 -9.14 10.57 3.72
C PRO A 68 -10.35 9.86 4.35
N ASN A 69 -11.29 9.38 3.51
CA ASN A 69 -12.50 8.69 3.93
C ASN A 69 -13.18 7.96 2.76
N GLY A 70 -14.24 7.20 3.09
CA GLY A 70 -15.01 6.44 2.10
C GLY A 70 -15.77 7.31 1.09
N ALA A 71 -16.20 8.50 1.47
CA ALA A 71 -16.89 9.41 0.54
C ALA A 71 -15.94 9.87 -0.59
N THR A 72 -14.71 10.20 -0.27
CA THR A 72 -13.69 10.54 -1.27
C THR A 72 -13.35 9.33 -2.16
N PHE A 73 -13.25 8.14 -1.58
CA PHE A 73 -13.06 6.92 -2.37
C PHE A 73 -14.19 6.73 -3.40
N LEU A 74 -15.44 6.84 -2.98
CA LEU A 74 -16.60 6.70 -3.89
C LEU A 74 -16.62 7.80 -4.97
N LYS A 75 -16.30 9.05 -4.59
CA LYS A 75 -16.20 10.16 -5.54
C LYS A 75 -15.14 9.89 -6.61
N ALA A 76 -14.00 9.35 -6.21
CA ALA A 76 -12.90 9.03 -7.13
C ALA A 76 -13.27 7.96 -8.19
N GLN A 77 -14.25 7.08 -7.90
CA GLN A 77 -14.72 6.10 -8.87
C GLN A 77 -15.43 6.75 -10.08
N ASN A 78 -15.84 8.01 -9.94
CA ASN A 78 -16.51 8.77 -11.00
C ASN A 78 -15.55 9.59 -11.89
N LEU A 79 -14.25 9.44 -11.68
CA LEU A 79 -13.20 10.22 -12.35
C LEU A 79 -13.37 10.27 -13.88
N GLN A 80 -13.77 9.16 -14.50
CA GLN A 80 -13.94 9.06 -15.96
C GLN A 80 -15.00 10.03 -16.52
N ASN A 81 -15.89 10.54 -15.67
CA ASN A 81 -16.93 11.51 -16.05
C ASN A 81 -16.49 12.97 -15.85
N GLU A 82 -15.39 13.22 -15.16
CA GLU A 82 -14.88 14.56 -14.91
C GLU A 82 -14.31 15.22 -16.18
N ALA A 83 -14.79 16.42 -16.52
CA ALA A 83 -14.39 17.11 -17.74
C ALA A 83 -12.88 17.44 -17.77
N ALA A 84 -12.31 17.87 -16.65
CA ALA A 84 -10.89 18.14 -16.52
C ALA A 84 -10.03 16.89 -16.74
N TYR A 85 -10.46 15.73 -16.21
CA TYR A 85 -9.79 14.46 -16.44
C TYR A 85 -9.86 14.07 -17.93
N LYS A 86 -11.03 14.14 -18.56
CA LYS A 86 -11.18 13.82 -19.99
C LYS A 86 -10.24 14.63 -20.88
N THR A 87 -10.07 15.91 -20.56
CA THR A 87 -9.13 16.77 -21.27
C THR A 87 -7.69 16.33 -21.05
N SER A 88 -7.29 16.13 -19.82
CA SER A 88 -5.91 15.71 -19.47
C SER A 88 -5.58 14.31 -19.99
N ALA A 89 -6.56 13.40 -20.02
CA ALA A 89 -6.40 12.02 -20.45
C ALA A 89 -6.59 11.83 -21.98
N ALA A 90 -6.91 12.87 -22.75
CA ALA A 90 -7.29 12.76 -24.16
C ALA A 90 -6.28 11.94 -25.00
N LYS A 91 -4.99 12.18 -24.79
CA LYS A 91 -3.90 11.44 -25.45
C LYS A 91 -3.97 9.93 -25.19
N TYR A 92 -4.27 9.54 -23.95
CA TYR A 92 -4.34 8.14 -23.51
C TYR A 92 -5.65 7.47 -23.94
N ASN A 93 -6.74 8.22 -23.88
CA ASN A 93 -8.06 7.76 -24.31
C ASN A 93 -8.14 7.53 -25.83
N ALA A 94 -7.27 8.16 -26.62
CA ALA A 94 -7.16 7.99 -28.07
C ALA A 94 -6.34 6.76 -28.48
N LEU A 95 -5.67 6.07 -27.54
CA LEU A 95 -4.88 4.87 -27.86
C LEU A 95 -5.80 3.73 -28.36
N THR A 96 -5.35 3.05 -29.37
CA THR A 96 -6.01 1.85 -29.90
C THR A 96 -5.70 0.63 -29.04
N GLN A 97 -6.43 -0.45 -29.22
CA GLN A 97 -6.27 -1.67 -28.42
C GLN A 97 -4.84 -2.24 -28.46
N ASP A 98 -4.18 -2.18 -29.60
CA ASP A 98 -2.78 -2.62 -29.75
C ASP A 98 -1.77 -1.70 -29.10
N GLN A 99 -2.15 -0.45 -28.82
CA GLN A 99 -1.33 0.57 -28.16
C GLN A 99 -1.55 0.65 -26.64
N THR A 100 -2.41 -0.22 -26.07
CA THR A 100 -2.70 -0.20 -24.63
C THR A 100 -1.43 -0.31 -23.79
N LEU A 101 -1.45 0.43 -22.66
CA LEU A 101 -0.27 0.60 -21.80
C LEU A 101 -0.04 -0.57 -20.84
N TYR A 102 -1.10 -1.31 -20.53
CA TYR A 102 -1.08 -2.46 -19.59
C TYR A 102 -2.14 -3.49 -20.02
N ASN A 103 -2.00 -4.72 -19.55
CA ASN A 103 -3.00 -5.77 -19.81
C ASN A 103 -4.24 -5.56 -18.94
N ARG A 104 -4.02 -5.53 -17.63
CA ARG A 104 -5.05 -5.34 -16.59
C ARG A 104 -4.41 -4.64 -15.42
N PHE A 105 -5.23 -4.06 -14.54
CA PHE A 105 -4.81 -3.77 -13.19
C PHE A 105 -5.77 -4.42 -12.20
N THR A 106 -5.22 -4.86 -11.08
CA THR A 106 -5.98 -5.31 -9.92
C THR A 106 -6.03 -4.21 -8.88
N SER A 107 -7.05 -4.22 -8.05
CA SER A 107 -7.22 -3.24 -6.99
C SER A 107 -7.62 -3.94 -5.70
N SER A 108 -6.98 -3.56 -4.60
CA SER A 108 -7.32 -3.99 -3.25
C SER A 108 -7.62 -2.76 -2.41
N LEU A 109 -8.62 -2.84 -1.54
CA LEU A 109 -9.03 -1.76 -0.64
C LEU A 109 -8.80 -2.17 0.81
N LEU A 110 -8.11 -1.31 1.56
CA LEU A 110 -7.77 -1.52 2.95
C LEU A 110 -8.32 -0.39 3.82
N LEU A 111 -8.68 -0.75 5.06
CA LEU A 111 -9.04 0.20 6.10
C LEU A 111 -7.85 0.35 7.06
N ALA A 112 -7.43 1.58 7.32
CA ALA A 112 -6.32 1.86 8.22
C ALA A 112 -6.52 1.28 9.63
N PHE A 113 -5.41 0.91 10.29
CA PHE A 113 -5.44 0.45 11.68
C PHE A 113 -5.75 1.60 12.65
N ASP A 114 -6.34 1.27 13.79
CA ASP A 114 -6.59 2.24 14.86
C ASP A 114 -5.29 2.85 15.40
N GLY A 115 -4.24 2.04 15.51
CA GLY A 115 -2.92 2.49 15.99
C GLY A 115 -2.15 3.37 15.00
N MET A 116 -2.57 3.42 13.74
CA MET A 116 -2.01 4.27 12.70
C MET A 116 -3.10 4.63 11.68
N PRO A 117 -4.02 5.54 12.04
CA PRO A 117 -5.20 5.84 11.23
C PRO A 117 -4.90 6.63 9.96
N LYS A 118 -3.69 7.15 9.82
CA LYS A 118 -3.23 7.96 8.68
C LYS A 118 -1.88 7.49 8.18
N MET A 119 -1.68 7.58 6.85
CA MET A 119 -0.42 7.28 6.21
C MET A 119 0.68 8.27 6.62
N MET A 120 1.86 7.74 6.88
CA MET A 120 3.07 8.54 7.10
C MET A 120 3.85 8.72 5.79
N ASP A 121 4.56 9.85 5.69
CA ASP A 121 5.48 10.04 4.59
C ASP A 121 6.67 9.08 4.71
N PRO A 122 7.20 8.59 3.57
CA PRO A 122 8.47 7.87 3.57
C PRO A 122 9.60 8.71 4.16
N ILE A 123 10.64 8.04 4.67
CA ILE A 123 11.84 8.74 5.14
C ILE A 123 12.54 9.47 3.98
N ASP A 124 13.27 10.52 4.30
CA ASP A 124 14.10 11.21 3.31
C ASP A 124 15.13 10.25 2.71
N GLY A 125 15.19 10.22 1.37
CA GLY A 125 16.09 9.32 0.65
C GLY A 125 15.65 7.85 0.62
N ALA A 126 14.39 7.55 0.91
CA ALA A 126 13.84 6.20 0.76
C ALA A 126 14.02 5.71 -0.69
N SER A 127 14.70 4.60 -0.88
CA SER A 127 14.88 3.97 -2.19
C SER A 127 14.36 2.53 -2.25
N LEU A 128 14.00 1.96 -1.11
CA LEU A 128 13.47 0.61 -0.97
C LEU A 128 12.17 0.64 -0.16
N PHE A 129 11.12 0.05 -0.73
CA PHE A 129 9.84 -0.18 -0.05
C PHE A 129 9.58 -1.68 0.03
N GLU A 130 9.07 -2.13 1.16
CA GLU A 130 8.62 -3.50 1.35
C GLU A 130 7.12 -3.49 1.66
N LEU A 131 6.35 -4.13 0.78
CA LEU A 131 4.91 -4.34 0.96
C LEU A 131 4.70 -5.77 1.43
N ARG A 132 4.08 -5.96 2.59
CA ARG A 132 3.85 -7.28 3.17
C ARG A 132 2.36 -7.49 3.41
N THR A 133 1.87 -8.67 2.98
CA THR A 133 0.50 -9.13 3.25
C THR A 133 0.56 -10.35 4.16
N TYR A 134 -0.10 -10.27 5.31
CA TYR A 134 -0.21 -11.35 6.28
C TYR A 134 -1.59 -11.97 6.17
N GLU A 135 -1.64 -13.20 5.67
CA GLU A 135 -2.87 -14.00 5.61
C GLU A 135 -3.10 -14.70 6.94
N GLY A 136 -4.33 -14.71 7.42
CA GLY A 136 -4.74 -15.50 8.59
C GLY A 136 -5.60 -16.69 8.17
N TYR A 137 -5.67 -17.73 9.01
CA TYR A 137 -6.54 -18.88 8.77
C TYR A 137 -8.02 -18.61 9.05
N SER A 138 -8.33 -17.46 9.67
CA SER A 138 -9.69 -16.99 9.96
C SER A 138 -9.72 -15.48 10.16
N GLU A 139 -10.91 -14.91 10.10
CA GLU A 139 -11.12 -13.48 10.38
C GLU A 139 -10.71 -13.14 11.83
N ASP A 140 -10.96 -14.03 12.77
CA ASP A 140 -10.54 -13.83 14.17
C ASP A 140 -9.01 -13.83 14.31
N ALA A 141 -8.30 -14.71 13.59
CA ALA A 141 -6.85 -14.71 13.58
C ALA A 141 -6.28 -13.38 13.09
N VAL A 142 -6.83 -12.82 11.99
CA VAL A 142 -6.42 -11.52 11.47
C VAL A 142 -6.77 -10.40 12.45
N ARG A 143 -7.96 -10.43 13.06
CA ARG A 143 -8.36 -9.47 14.10
C ARG A 143 -7.38 -9.45 15.27
N ARG A 144 -6.95 -10.64 15.75
CA ARG A 144 -5.96 -10.75 16.85
C ARG A 144 -4.58 -10.24 16.40
N LYS A 145 -4.17 -10.50 15.17
CA LYS A 145 -2.91 -9.96 14.64
C LYS A 145 -2.95 -8.44 14.51
N ILE A 146 -4.06 -7.86 14.07
CA ILE A 146 -4.25 -6.40 14.03
C ILE A 146 -4.21 -5.81 15.44
N LYS A 147 -4.86 -6.47 16.40
CA LYS A 147 -4.77 -6.07 17.82
C LYS A 147 -3.33 -6.05 18.32
N MET A 148 -2.54 -7.07 17.99
CA MET A 148 -1.12 -7.14 18.34
C MET A 148 -0.35 -5.94 17.77
N PHE A 149 -0.59 -5.57 16.51
CA PHE A 149 -0.01 -4.37 15.92
C PHE A 149 -0.39 -3.10 16.69
N ASN A 150 -1.67 -2.91 16.94
CA ASN A 150 -2.19 -1.72 17.63
C ASN A 150 -1.69 -1.58 19.09
N GLU A 151 -1.51 -2.71 19.80
CA GLU A 151 -1.12 -2.71 21.20
C GLU A 151 0.39 -2.66 21.45
N GLY A 152 1.23 -2.89 20.42
CA GLY A 152 2.67 -2.86 20.66
C GLY A 152 3.55 -2.96 19.42
N GLU A 153 3.19 -3.75 18.41
CA GLU A 153 4.09 -4.03 17.28
C GLU A 153 4.41 -2.79 16.44
N ILE A 154 3.44 -1.87 16.24
CA ILE A 154 3.67 -0.60 15.55
C ILE A 154 4.75 0.23 16.28
N GLU A 155 4.66 0.31 17.60
CA GLU A 155 5.64 1.04 18.41
C GLU A 155 7.04 0.42 18.27
N ILE A 156 7.13 -0.91 18.26
CA ILE A 156 8.41 -1.62 18.08
C ILE A 156 8.96 -1.36 16.68
N PHE A 157 8.11 -1.33 15.63
CA PHE A 157 8.53 -0.93 14.28
C PHE A 157 9.18 0.45 14.29
N MET A 158 8.55 1.43 14.95
CA MET A 158 9.10 2.79 15.06
C MET A 158 10.45 2.81 15.79
N LYS A 159 10.56 2.09 16.91
CA LYS A 159 11.81 2.01 17.71
C LYS A 159 12.97 1.34 16.96
N THR A 160 12.68 0.44 16.06
CA THR A 160 13.69 -0.38 15.36
C THR A 160 14.01 0.09 13.94
N GLY A 161 13.37 1.18 13.50
CA GLY A 161 13.64 1.78 12.19
C GLY A 161 13.04 1.02 11.01
N LEU A 162 11.91 0.33 11.21
CA LEU A 162 11.17 -0.28 10.09
C LEU A 162 10.33 0.73 9.31
N HIS A 163 10.29 1.99 9.73
CA HIS A 163 9.71 3.14 9.04
C HIS A 163 8.38 2.86 8.35
N PRO A 164 7.27 2.68 9.11
CA PRO A 164 5.96 2.40 8.52
C PRO A 164 5.47 3.53 7.62
N VAL A 165 4.83 3.19 6.51
CA VAL A 165 4.08 4.11 5.66
C VAL A 165 2.58 3.98 5.97
N PHE A 166 2.06 2.75 5.97
CA PHE A 166 0.68 2.46 6.38
C PHE A 166 0.52 1.03 6.87
N PHE A 167 -0.55 0.81 7.63
CA PHE A 167 -1.11 -0.50 7.98
C PHE A 167 -2.59 -0.50 7.65
N GLY A 168 -3.08 -1.56 7.02
CA GLY A 168 -4.51 -1.68 6.68
C GLY A 168 -5.02 -3.11 6.73
N GLU A 169 -6.26 -3.27 7.20
CA GLU A 169 -7.03 -4.50 7.04
C GLU A 169 -7.63 -4.53 5.63
N MET A 170 -7.43 -5.61 4.91
CA MET A 170 -8.02 -5.75 3.58
C MET A 170 -9.51 -6.02 3.69
N ILE A 171 -10.32 -5.06 3.22
CA ILE A 171 -11.78 -5.15 3.22
C ILE A 171 -12.33 -5.64 1.89
N ILE A 172 -11.62 -5.39 0.78
CA ILE A 172 -11.91 -5.91 -0.56
C ILE A 172 -10.56 -6.24 -1.23
N GLY A 173 -10.45 -7.43 -1.78
CA GLY A 173 -9.25 -7.87 -2.50
C GLY A 173 -8.96 -9.35 -2.34
N PRO A 174 -7.86 -9.83 -2.94
CA PRO A 174 -7.46 -11.23 -2.87
C PRO A 174 -6.86 -11.59 -1.50
N TYR A 175 -6.80 -12.89 -1.22
CA TYR A 175 -6.13 -13.46 -0.04
C TYR A 175 -6.78 -13.14 1.31
N ARG A 176 -8.03 -12.69 1.33
CA ARG A 176 -8.76 -12.48 2.58
C ARG A 176 -9.07 -13.79 3.32
N PRO A 177 -9.05 -13.80 4.68
CA PRO A 177 -8.79 -12.66 5.56
C PRO A 177 -7.30 -12.33 5.64
N CYS A 178 -6.93 -11.07 5.52
CA CYS A 178 -5.54 -10.62 5.58
C CYS A 178 -5.42 -9.14 5.94
N LEU A 179 -4.22 -8.76 6.32
CA LEU A 179 -3.79 -7.37 6.48
C LEU A 179 -2.59 -7.10 5.58
N THR A 180 -2.38 -5.83 5.24
CA THR A 180 -1.22 -5.40 4.45
C THR A 180 -0.62 -4.14 5.04
N TYR A 181 0.69 -4.06 5.03
CA TYR A 181 1.42 -2.86 5.43
C TYR A 181 2.60 -2.59 4.52
N MET A 182 3.07 -1.36 4.52
CA MET A 182 4.25 -0.94 3.78
C MET A 182 5.23 -0.23 4.71
N ILE A 183 6.48 -0.61 4.59
CA ILE A 183 7.63 -0.02 5.29
C ILE A 183 8.67 0.42 4.27
N ASN A 184 9.58 1.31 4.67
CA ASN A 184 10.56 1.86 3.74
C ASN A 184 11.94 2.02 4.38
N PHE A 185 12.98 2.05 3.53
CA PHE A 185 14.38 2.07 3.90
C PHE A 185 15.19 2.86 2.87
N LYS A 186 16.39 3.27 3.24
CA LYS A 186 17.35 3.85 2.31
C LYS A 186 17.85 2.83 1.30
N ASP A 187 18.09 1.60 1.77
CA ASP A 187 18.65 0.50 0.97
C ASP A 187 18.40 -0.86 1.65
N MET A 188 18.89 -1.94 1.04
CA MET A 188 18.75 -3.31 1.55
C MET A 188 19.60 -3.55 2.80
N GLU A 189 20.72 -2.86 2.98
CA GLU A 189 21.56 -3.00 4.18
C GLU A 189 20.82 -2.47 5.40
N GLU A 190 20.17 -1.31 5.29
CA GLU A 190 19.32 -0.78 6.36
C GLU A 190 18.14 -1.71 6.65
N HIS A 191 17.47 -2.23 5.61
CA HIS A 191 16.41 -3.21 5.72
C HIS A 191 16.83 -4.40 6.59
N ASP A 192 17.92 -5.06 6.22
CA ASP A 192 18.39 -6.27 6.90
C ASP A 192 18.81 -5.98 8.35
N SER A 193 19.51 -4.86 8.57
CA SER A 193 19.93 -4.41 9.88
C SER A 193 18.72 -4.11 10.80
N ASN A 194 17.71 -3.41 10.29
CA ASN A 194 16.57 -2.99 11.10
C ASN A 194 15.60 -4.15 11.37
N TRP A 195 15.42 -5.08 10.44
CA TRP A 195 14.69 -6.32 10.73
C TRP A 195 15.38 -7.18 11.79
N LYS A 196 16.71 -7.23 11.79
CA LYS A 196 17.48 -7.91 12.84
C LYS A 196 17.27 -7.25 14.20
N LYS A 197 17.29 -5.92 14.25
CA LYS A 197 16.99 -5.15 15.49
C LYS A 197 15.59 -5.47 16.00
N PHE A 198 14.59 -5.49 15.10
CA PHE A 198 13.22 -5.84 15.44
C PHE A 198 13.13 -7.26 16.04
N GLY A 199 13.68 -8.27 15.37
CA GLY A 199 13.61 -9.66 15.81
C GLY A 199 14.29 -9.92 17.17
N SER A 200 15.30 -9.12 17.53
CA SER A 200 16.01 -9.20 18.81
C SER A 200 15.47 -8.27 19.89
N HIS A 201 14.51 -7.39 19.57
CA HIS A 201 14.01 -6.41 20.51
C HIS A 201 13.30 -7.06 21.70
N PRO A 202 13.61 -6.66 22.95
CA PRO A 202 12.98 -7.27 24.14
C PRO A 202 11.46 -7.19 24.14
N ASP A 203 10.89 -6.05 23.77
CA ASP A 203 9.44 -5.85 23.74
C ASP A 203 8.78 -6.78 22.71
N TRP A 204 9.45 -7.03 21.57
CA TRP A 204 8.98 -7.99 20.59
C TRP A 204 8.92 -9.42 21.14
N LYS A 205 9.96 -9.83 21.88
CA LYS A 205 10.00 -11.16 22.48
C LYS A 205 8.87 -11.36 23.48
N VAL A 206 8.54 -10.34 24.25
CA VAL A 206 7.42 -10.38 25.19
C VAL A 206 6.09 -10.43 24.43
N LEU A 207 5.86 -9.49 23.51
CA LEU A 207 4.61 -9.38 22.76
C LEU A 207 4.31 -10.63 21.92
N SER A 208 5.31 -11.13 21.19
CA SER A 208 5.17 -12.31 20.35
C SER A 208 5.02 -13.63 21.11
N GLY A 209 5.34 -13.63 22.39
CA GLY A 209 5.19 -14.78 23.27
C GLY A 209 3.80 -14.89 23.93
N LEU A 210 2.91 -13.93 23.74
CA LEU A 210 1.56 -13.99 24.31
C LEU A 210 0.68 -15.01 23.55
N ASP A 211 0.03 -15.88 24.30
CA ASP A 211 -0.83 -16.94 23.77
C ASP A 211 -1.95 -16.39 22.88
N GLU A 212 -2.47 -15.21 23.19
CA GLU A 212 -3.52 -14.53 22.43
C GLU A 212 -3.13 -14.33 20.96
N TYR A 213 -1.84 -14.12 20.69
CA TYR A 213 -1.33 -13.82 19.35
C TYR A 213 -0.68 -15.02 18.64
N ALA A 214 -0.70 -16.18 19.28
CA ALA A 214 -0.13 -17.40 18.70
C ALA A 214 -0.85 -17.81 17.40
N ASN A 215 -0.08 -18.24 16.41
CA ASN A 215 -0.57 -18.82 15.15
C ASN A 215 -1.56 -17.93 14.36
N THR A 216 -1.44 -16.61 14.46
CA THR A 216 -2.36 -15.66 13.80
C THR A 216 -2.03 -15.44 12.32
N VAL A 217 -0.82 -15.76 11.87
CA VAL A 217 -0.36 -15.61 10.49
C VAL A 217 -0.12 -16.97 9.86
N SER A 218 -0.85 -17.29 8.80
CA SER A 218 -0.75 -18.57 8.08
C SER A 218 0.17 -18.50 6.87
N ASN A 219 0.32 -17.33 6.26
CA ASN A 219 1.21 -17.09 5.12
C ASN A 219 1.62 -15.63 5.05
N ILE A 220 2.81 -15.37 4.56
CA ILE A 220 3.33 -14.02 4.34
C ILE A 220 3.70 -13.86 2.87
N ARG A 221 3.07 -12.87 2.21
CA ARG A 221 3.46 -12.41 0.88
C ARG A 221 4.23 -11.12 1.03
N LYS A 222 5.29 -10.98 0.26
CA LYS A 222 6.10 -9.75 0.24
C LYS A 222 6.54 -9.40 -1.17
N VAL A 223 6.61 -8.11 -1.43
CA VAL A 223 7.20 -7.57 -2.65
C VAL A 223 8.06 -6.38 -2.30
N PHE A 224 9.23 -6.29 -2.94
CA PHE A 224 10.10 -5.13 -2.86
C PHE A 224 9.81 -4.19 -4.01
N LEU A 225 9.70 -2.92 -3.69
CA LEU A 225 9.36 -1.85 -4.61
C LEU A 225 10.38 -0.72 -4.52
N LYS A 226 10.49 0.05 -5.58
CA LYS A 226 11.34 1.25 -5.64
C LYS A 226 10.55 2.44 -6.18
N PRO A 227 10.89 3.67 -5.80
CA PRO A 227 10.38 4.87 -6.46
C PRO A 227 10.71 4.86 -7.96
N LEU A 228 9.85 5.48 -8.76
CA LEU A 228 10.05 5.63 -10.20
C LEU A 228 10.38 7.06 -10.57
#